data_798f6b79d3c4deea789c9a29b8c80ee1
#
_entry.id   798f6b79d3c4deea789c9a29b8c80ee1
#
_cell.length_a   1.000
_cell.length_b   1.000
_cell.length_c   1.000
_cell.angle_alpha   90.00
_cell.angle_beta   90.00
_cell.angle_gamma   90.00
#
_symmetry.space_group_name_H-M   'P 1'
#
loop_
_entity.id
_entity.type
_entity.pdbx_description
1 polymer ?
#
loop_
_entity_poly.entity_id
_entity_poly.type
_entity_poly.pdbx_seq_one_letter_code
_entity_poly.pdbx_strand_id
1 'polypeptide(L)'
;MSGARLRVAVLGAGTVGREVVGAMLERADELRPADGAALELVAVAVRDQARAVAAGIPADLLSDAPAHLVADERIDVIVELMGGDEPAHTLIAAALSMGKNVVTANKHVIAHHGPELEAIARRTGAALRFEAAVGGGIPVLGPLASDLAGNRIERVRGIVNGTTNFILTAMTDETAPLDYDEALAEAQRLGYAEADPSGDVEGHDAANKLVILARLAFDRWLDPAAIATRPEGVDGPAGPGITTVSLADQADARRAGRIIRLVATAAIADDGDVVAAVLPTALRLDSPLGRTAGVRNRIEVDATPVGRVGFDGPGAGGAATSSAVLGDLLAVARESGSTWGPRRPAGGPAQDAIGRPDSDVLESAAGIRYPIDD
;
A
#
# COMPACT_ATOMS: atom_id res chain seq x y z
N MET A 1 23.16 -14.69 -28.42
CA MET A 1 22.25 -15.67 -27.81
C MET A 1 20.89 -14.99 -27.71
N SER A 2 19.83 -15.57 -28.32
CA SER A 2 18.46 -15.08 -28.14
C SER A 2 18.13 -15.23 -26.65
N GLY A 3 18.18 -14.12 -25.90
CA GLY A 3 17.86 -14.13 -24.48
C GLY A 3 16.42 -14.58 -24.27
N ALA A 4 16.12 -15.26 -23.16
CA ALA A 4 14.77 -15.62 -22.76
C ALA A 4 13.88 -14.36 -22.77
N ARG A 5 12.61 -14.53 -23.14
CA ARG A 5 11.60 -13.46 -23.11
C ARG A 5 10.47 -13.89 -22.21
N LEU A 6 9.96 -12.98 -21.41
CA LEU A 6 8.72 -13.12 -20.64
C LEU A 6 7.63 -12.32 -21.33
N ARG A 7 6.54 -12.99 -21.68
CA ARG A 7 5.35 -12.43 -22.31
C ARG A 7 4.41 -11.92 -21.23
N VAL A 8 4.19 -10.62 -21.24
CA VAL A 8 3.47 -9.88 -20.19
C VAL A 8 2.07 -9.49 -20.71
N ALA A 9 1.05 -9.81 -19.94
CA ALA A 9 -0.30 -9.26 -20.14
C ALA A 9 -0.65 -8.33 -18.98
N VAL A 10 -1.20 -7.15 -19.30
CA VAL A 10 -1.66 -6.17 -18.33
C VAL A 10 -3.17 -6.20 -18.22
N LEU A 11 -3.71 -6.40 -17.02
CA LEU A 11 -5.14 -6.37 -16.72
C LEU A 11 -5.50 -5.02 -16.12
N GLY A 12 -6.10 -4.14 -16.90
CA GLY A 12 -6.47 -2.79 -16.53
C GLY A 12 -5.50 -1.72 -17.03
N ALA A 13 -6.00 -0.74 -17.80
CA ALA A 13 -5.27 0.43 -18.27
C ALA A 13 -5.88 1.74 -17.70
N GLY A 14 -6.11 1.77 -16.39
CA GLY A 14 -6.47 2.95 -15.64
C GLY A 14 -5.26 3.89 -15.44
N THR A 15 -5.27 4.70 -14.40
CA THR A 15 -4.23 5.69 -14.09
C THR A 15 -2.83 5.06 -14.03
N VAL A 16 -2.66 3.93 -13.33
CA VAL A 16 -1.36 3.23 -13.21
C VAL A 16 -1.08 2.40 -14.46
N GLY A 17 -2.08 1.65 -14.94
CA GLY A 17 -1.87 0.73 -16.08
C GLY A 17 -1.44 1.41 -17.35
N ARG A 18 -1.93 2.63 -17.66
CA ARG A 18 -1.48 3.40 -18.82
C ARG A 18 0.00 3.77 -18.74
N GLU A 19 0.47 4.18 -17.57
CA GLU A 19 1.88 4.51 -17.35
C GLU A 19 2.79 3.25 -17.50
N VAL A 20 2.35 2.11 -16.99
CA VAL A 20 3.07 0.84 -17.14
C VAL A 20 3.13 0.43 -18.61
N VAL A 21 1.98 0.43 -19.31
CA VAL A 21 1.90 0.10 -20.74
C VAL A 21 2.74 1.06 -21.58
N GLY A 22 2.62 2.37 -21.35
CA GLY A 22 3.42 3.38 -22.04
C GLY A 22 4.92 3.15 -21.87
N ALA A 23 5.37 2.93 -20.63
CA ALA A 23 6.77 2.64 -20.34
C ALA A 23 7.27 1.35 -21.04
N MET A 24 6.46 0.29 -21.07
CA MET A 24 6.83 -0.96 -21.74
C MET A 24 6.90 -0.81 -23.26
N LEU A 25 6.08 0.06 -23.87
CA LEU A 25 6.11 0.33 -25.31
C LEU A 25 7.26 1.28 -25.70
N GLU A 26 7.49 2.33 -24.92
CA GLU A 26 8.43 3.40 -25.26
C GLU A 26 9.87 3.09 -24.81
N ARG A 27 10.03 2.32 -23.71
CA ARG A 27 11.31 2.11 -23.04
C ARG A 27 11.69 0.62 -22.94
N ALA A 28 11.23 -0.21 -23.88
CA ALA A 28 11.46 -1.67 -23.84
C ALA A 28 12.95 -2.04 -23.72
N ASP A 29 13.85 -1.32 -24.40
CA ASP A 29 15.30 -1.56 -24.32
C ASP A 29 15.90 -1.18 -22.97
N GLU A 30 15.41 -0.11 -22.33
CA GLU A 30 15.83 0.33 -21.00
C GLU A 30 15.32 -0.63 -19.90
N LEU A 31 14.12 -1.19 -20.09
CA LEU A 31 13.48 -2.15 -19.19
C LEU A 31 14.00 -3.59 -19.38
N ARG A 32 15.15 -3.75 -20.02
CA ARG A 32 15.82 -5.04 -20.19
C ARG A 32 16.91 -5.19 -19.13
N PRO A 33 16.77 -6.12 -18.15
CA PRO A 33 17.85 -6.35 -17.20
C PRO A 33 19.07 -6.98 -17.89
N ALA A 34 20.25 -6.64 -17.40
CA ALA A 34 21.51 -7.17 -17.97
C ALA A 34 21.61 -8.69 -17.79
N ASP A 35 21.04 -9.20 -16.70
CA ASP A 35 21.11 -10.59 -16.24
C ASP A 35 19.74 -11.22 -16.07
N GLY A 36 18.82 -11.04 -17.02
CA GLY A 36 17.48 -11.57 -16.95
C GLY A 36 16.79 -11.69 -18.31
N ALA A 37 15.54 -12.13 -18.29
CA ALA A 37 14.71 -12.22 -19.47
C ALA A 37 14.27 -10.82 -19.95
N ALA A 38 14.11 -10.65 -21.26
CA ALA A 38 13.48 -9.45 -21.81
C ALA A 38 11.98 -9.49 -21.55
N LEU A 39 11.37 -8.34 -21.22
CA LEU A 39 9.92 -8.21 -21.05
C LEU A 39 9.28 -7.85 -22.41
N GLU A 40 8.24 -8.57 -22.79
CA GLU A 40 7.48 -8.33 -24.02
C GLU A 40 6.00 -8.12 -23.68
N LEU A 41 5.47 -6.92 -23.86
CA LEU A 41 4.04 -6.66 -23.72
C LEU A 41 3.28 -7.29 -24.88
N VAL A 42 2.40 -8.24 -24.59
CA VAL A 42 1.66 -9.00 -25.61
C VAL A 42 0.15 -8.77 -25.58
N ALA A 43 -0.40 -8.29 -24.46
CA ALA A 43 -1.83 -8.01 -24.37
C ALA A 43 -2.14 -7.01 -23.23
N VAL A 44 -3.26 -6.27 -23.41
CA VAL A 44 -3.80 -5.34 -22.41
C VAL A 44 -5.31 -5.54 -22.34
N ALA A 45 -5.81 -6.04 -21.19
CA ALA A 45 -7.24 -6.18 -20.98
C ALA A 45 -7.87 -4.88 -20.49
N VAL A 46 -8.87 -4.39 -21.19
CA VAL A 46 -9.62 -3.17 -20.86
C VAL A 46 -11.10 -3.32 -21.14
N ARG A 47 -11.94 -2.62 -20.38
CA ARG A 47 -13.39 -2.59 -20.62
C ARG A 47 -13.76 -1.67 -21.79
N ASP A 48 -13.03 -0.55 -21.95
CA ASP A 48 -13.26 0.46 -22.97
C ASP A 48 -12.03 0.54 -23.89
N GLN A 49 -12.08 -0.24 -24.97
CA GLN A 49 -11.00 -0.30 -25.96
C GLN A 49 -10.86 1.02 -26.74
N ALA A 50 -11.96 1.72 -27.01
CA ALA A 50 -11.90 3.00 -27.72
C ALA A 50 -11.12 4.06 -26.91
N ARG A 51 -11.37 4.13 -25.60
CA ARG A 51 -10.63 5.00 -24.70
C ARG A 51 -9.15 4.60 -24.59
N ALA A 52 -8.86 3.30 -24.61
CA ALA A 52 -7.48 2.81 -24.56
C ALA A 52 -6.70 3.19 -25.84
N VAL A 53 -7.31 3.03 -27.02
CA VAL A 53 -6.72 3.48 -28.30
C VAL A 53 -6.50 4.99 -28.30
N ALA A 54 -7.47 5.78 -27.84
CA ALA A 54 -7.33 7.23 -27.72
C ALA A 54 -6.21 7.65 -26.73
N ALA A 55 -5.86 6.76 -25.79
CA ALA A 55 -4.74 6.95 -24.86
C ALA A 55 -3.39 6.44 -25.42
N GLY A 56 -3.33 6.01 -26.69
CA GLY A 56 -2.11 5.59 -27.36
C GLY A 56 -1.77 4.10 -27.25
N ILE A 57 -2.65 3.26 -26.71
CA ILE A 57 -2.41 1.83 -26.67
C ILE A 57 -2.75 1.20 -28.02
N PRO A 58 -1.84 0.42 -28.67
CA PRO A 58 -2.10 -0.23 -29.95
C PRO A 58 -3.30 -1.15 -29.90
N ALA A 59 -4.17 -1.06 -30.90
CA ALA A 59 -5.44 -1.81 -30.94
C ALA A 59 -5.25 -3.32 -31.00
N ASP A 60 -4.17 -3.80 -31.58
CA ASP A 60 -3.80 -5.20 -31.71
C ASP A 60 -3.36 -5.84 -30.37
N LEU A 61 -3.02 -5.04 -29.37
CA LEU A 61 -2.75 -5.51 -28.02
C LEU A 61 -4.01 -5.59 -27.13
N LEU A 62 -5.14 -5.02 -27.56
CA LEU A 62 -6.32 -4.87 -26.72
C LEU A 62 -7.17 -6.16 -26.67
N SER A 63 -7.67 -6.45 -25.47
CA SER A 63 -8.63 -7.53 -25.20
C SER A 63 -9.70 -7.01 -24.23
N ASP A 64 -10.90 -7.57 -24.30
CA ASP A 64 -11.99 -7.39 -23.32
C ASP A 64 -12.19 -8.63 -22.42
N ALA A 65 -11.34 -9.64 -22.58
CA ALA A 65 -11.48 -10.95 -21.95
C ALA A 65 -10.27 -11.27 -21.04
N PRO A 66 -10.14 -10.66 -19.84
CA PRO A 66 -8.99 -10.86 -18.95
C PRO A 66 -8.80 -12.33 -18.55
N ALA A 67 -9.88 -13.08 -18.37
CA ALA A 67 -9.80 -14.51 -18.04
C ALA A 67 -9.16 -15.34 -19.17
N HIS A 68 -9.38 -14.99 -20.43
CA HIS A 68 -8.72 -15.66 -21.55
C HIS A 68 -7.22 -15.38 -21.57
N LEU A 69 -6.80 -14.16 -21.20
CA LEU A 69 -5.37 -13.84 -21.08
C LEU A 69 -4.70 -14.61 -19.94
N VAL A 70 -5.39 -14.77 -18.81
CA VAL A 70 -4.90 -15.62 -17.71
C VAL A 70 -4.77 -17.08 -18.13
N ALA A 71 -5.70 -17.59 -18.94
CA ALA A 71 -5.69 -18.98 -19.42
C ALA A 71 -4.71 -19.23 -20.59
N ASP A 72 -4.21 -18.20 -21.27
CA ASP A 72 -3.32 -18.35 -22.42
C ASP A 72 -1.94 -18.83 -21.98
N GLU A 73 -1.59 -20.10 -22.31
CA GLU A 73 -0.30 -20.71 -21.95
C GLU A 73 0.93 -19.97 -22.50
N ARG A 74 0.74 -19.09 -23.47
CA ARG A 74 1.82 -18.29 -24.05
C ARG A 74 2.16 -17.07 -23.21
N ILE A 75 1.39 -16.73 -22.18
CA ILE A 75 1.63 -15.59 -21.29
C ILE A 75 2.34 -16.08 -20.02
N ASP A 76 3.46 -15.48 -19.68
CA ASP A 76 4.31 -15.85 -18.56
C ASP A 76 4.02 -15.01 -17.31
N VAL A 77 3.60 -13.75 -17.50
CA VAL A 77 3.40 -12.77 -16.42
C VAL A 77 2.07 -12.05 -16.58
N ILE A 78 1.30 -12.02 -15.51
CA ILE A 78 0.08 -11.22 -15.39
C ILE A 78 0.36 -10.00 -14.51
N VAL A 79 0.07 -8.81 -15.04
CA VAL A 79 0.11 -7.54 -14.28
C VAL A 79 -1.31 -7.10 -13.99
N GLU A 80 -1.78 -7.24 -12.74
CA GLU A 80 -3.13 -6.86 -12.34
C GLU A 80 -3.16 -5.42 -11.81
N LEU A 81 -3.89 -4.56 -12.50
CA LEU A 81 -4.07 -3.13 -12.20
C LEU A 81 -5.54 -2.67 -12.37
N MET A 82 -6.48 -3.59 -12.17
CA MET A 82 -7.92 -3.29 -12.29
C MET A 82 -8.48 -2.66 -11.02
N GLY A 83 -7.91 -3.03 -9.86
CA GLY A 83 -8.43 -2.64 -8.54
C GLY A 83 -9.73 -3.38 -8.17
N GLY A 84 -10.24 -3.07 -6.98
CA GLY A 84 -11.40 -3.79 -6.42
C GLY A 84 -11.02 -5.18 -5.90
N ASP A 85 -12.03 -5.93 -5.45
CA ASP A 85 -11.84 -7.30 -4.96
C ASP A 85 -11.99 -8.31 -6.10
N GLU A 86 -13.18 -8.40 -6.67
CA GLU A 86 -13.47 -9.27 -7.82
C GLU A 86 -13.62 -8.44 -9.11
N PRO A 87 -13.19 -8.97 -10.25
CA PRO A 87 -12.60 -10.29 -10.47
C PRO A 87 -11.08 -10.39 -10.25
N ALA A 88 -10.43 -9.39 -9.63
CA ALA A 88 -8.99 -9.32 -9.48
C ALA A 88 -8.45 -10.51 -8.67
N HIS A 89 -9.05 -10.83 -7.52
CA HIS A 89 -8.67 -11.98 -6.69
C HIS A 89 -8.74 -13.30 -7.49
N THR A 90 -9.89 -13.59 -8.12
CA THR A 90 -10.06 -14.81 -8.92
C THR A 90 -9.02 -14.93 -10.02
N LEU A 91 -8.69 -13.84 -10.71
CA LEU A 91 -7.72 -13.84 -11.81
C LEU A 91 -6.28 -14.02 -11.32
N ILE A 92 -5.91 -13.39 -10.21
CA ILE A 92 -4.60 -13.57 -9.57
C ILE A 92 -4.42 -15.01 -9.10
N ALA A 93 -5.41 -15.57 -8.39
CA ALA A 93 -5.37 -16.94 -7.90
C ALA A 93 -5.28 -17.97 -9.04
N ALA A 94 -6.03 -17.75 -10.14
CA ALA A 94 -5.96 -18.58 -11.34
C ALA A 94 -4.57 -18.50 -12.00
N ALA A 95 -4.02 -17.30 -12.20
CA ALA A 95 -2.70 -17.13 -12.78
C ALA A 95 -1.60 -17.85 -11.97
N LEU A 96 -1.58 -17.64 -10.65
CA LEU A 96 -0.65 -18.32 -9.75
C LEU A 96 -0.83 -19.84 -9.76
N SER A 97 -2.07 -20.34 -9.81
CA SER A 97 -2.36 -21.78 -9.88
C SER A 97 -1.87 -22.43 -11.17
N MET A 98 -1.79 -21.65 -12.25
CA MET A 98 -1.22 -22.07 -13.53
C MET A 98 0.31 -21.90 -13.61
N GLY A 99 0.95 -21.49 -12.51
CA GLY A 99 2.40 -21.27 -12.46
C GLY A 99 2.87 -19.96 -13.10
N LYS A 100 1.95 -19.04 -13.43
CA LYS A 100 2.31 -17.72 -13.98
C LYS A 100 2.72 -16.77 -12.89
N ASN A 101 3.74 -15.96 -13.16
CA ASN A 101 4.12 -14.88 -12.27
C ASN A 101 3.06 -13.77 -12.27
N VAL A 102 2.84 -13.15 -11.11
CA VAL A 102 1.87 -12.06 -10.96
C VAL A 102 2.54 -10.84 -10.35
N VAL A 103 2.26 -9.68 -10.92
CA VAL A 103 2.58 -8.36 -10.35
C VAL A 103 1.27 -7.60 -10.11
N THR A 104 1.05 -7.06 -8.93
CA THR A 104 -0.18 -6.32 -8.62
C THR A 104 0.08 -5.09 -7.76
N ALA A 105 -0.74 -4.04 -7.94
CA ALA A 105 -0.81 -2.88 -7.06
C ALA A 105 -2.03 -2.96 -6.12
N ASN A 106 -2.77 -4.06 -6.13
CA ASN A 106 -4.06 -4.21 -5.46
C ASN A 106 -3.90 -4.56 -3.98
N LYS A 107 -3.75 -3.52 -3.16
CA LYS A 107 -3.60 -3.66 -1.72
C LYS A 107 -4.77 -4.37 -1.05
N HIS A 108 -6.00 -4.19 -1.59
CA HIS A 108 -7.20 -4.84 -1.04
C HIS A 108 -7.09 -6.36 -1.18
N VAL A 109 -6.84 -6.84 -2.39
CA VAL A 109 -6.69 -8.29 -2.65
C VAL A 109 -5.53 -8.87 -1.82
N ILE A 110 -4.40 -8.20 -1.74
CA ILE A 110 -3.26 -8.71 -0.96
C ILE A 110 -3.56 -8.72 0.55
N ALA A 111 -4.26 -7.72 1.10
CA ALA A 111 -4.59 -7.67 2.52
C ALA A 111 -5.64 -8.72 2.92
N HIS A 112 -6.66 -8.96 2.08
CA HIS A 112 -7.77 -9.85 2.42
C HIS A 112 -7.55 -11.30 2.00
N HIS A 113 -6.81 -11.53 0.90
CA HIS A 113 -6.59 -12.88 0.34
C HIS A 113 -5.11 -13.31 0.36
N GLY A 114 -4.23 -12.50 0.99
CA GLY A 114 -2.79 -12.75 1.04
C GLY A 114 -2.40 -14.15 1.53
N PRO A 115 -3.00 -14.71 2.60
CA PRO A 115 -2.69 -16.07 3.07
C PRO A 115 -2.91 -17.14 1.99
N GLU A 116 -4.03 -17.07 1.28
CA GLU A 116 -4.37 -17.99 0.19
C GLU A 116 -3.40 -17.83 -0.99
N LEU A 117 -3.21 -16.59 -1.45
CA LEU A 117 -2.35 -16.30 -2.60
C LEU A 117 -0.89 -16.66 -2.33
N GLU A 118 -0.40 -16.43 -1.12
CA GLU A 118 0.95 -16.87 -0.68
C GLU A 118 1.06 -18.39 -0.72
N ALA A 119 0.05 -19.11 -0.24
CA ALA A 119 0.05 -20.57 -0.25
C ALA A 119 0.05 -21.13 -1.69
N ILE A 120 -0.71 -20.51 -2.60
CA ILE A 120 -0.72 -20.91 -4.03
C ILE A 120 0.67 -20.64 -4.64
N ALA A 121 1.20 -19.43 -4.50
CA ALA A 121 2.49 -19.05 -5.08
C ALA A 121 3.64 -19.95 -4.57
N ARG A 122 3.68 -20.25 -3.27
CA ARG A 122 4.69 -21.17 -2.71
C ARG A 122 4.55 -22.60 -3.23
N ARG A 123 3.32 -23.09 -3.44
CA ARG A 123 3.08 -24.42 -3.97
C ARG A 123 3.45 -24.57 -5.43
N THR A 124 3.20 -23.56 -6.25
CA THR A 124 3.46 -23.57 -7.69
C THR A 124 4.86 -23.10 -8.07
N GLY A 125 5.54 -22.39 -7.17
CA GLY A 125 6.82 -21.72 -7.45
C GLY A 125 6.66 -20.40 -8.23
N ALA A 126 5.44 -19.97 -8.54
CA ALA A 126 5.18 -18.70 -9.20
C ALA A 126 5.49 -17.52 -8.28
N ALA A 127 6.05 -16.45 -8.83
CA ALA A 127 6.29 -15.24 -8.06
C ALA A 127 5.00 -14.39 -7.98
N LEU A 128 4.68 -13.91 -6.76
CA LEU A 128 3.69 -12.87 -6.52
C LEU A 128 4.42 -11.61 -6.02
N ARG A 129 4.36 -10.54 -6.81
CA ARG A 129 5.01 -9.26 -6.53
C ARG A 129 3.99 -8.16 -6.33
N PHE A 130 4.17 -7.34 -5.29
CA PHE A 130 3.19 -6.32 -4.91
C PHE A 130 3.80 -5.09 -4.23
N GLU A 131 5.01 -4.68 -4.65
CA GLU A 131 5.65 -3.45 -4.12
C GLU A 131 4.73 -2.23 -4.22
N ALA A 132 4.01 -2.11 -5.32
CA ALA A 132 3.08 -1.03 -5.59
C ALA A 132 1.84 -0.99 -4.68
N ALA A 133 1.59 -2.04 -3.88
CA ALA A 133 0.43 -2.10 -2.98
C ALA A 133 0.58 -1.20 -1.74
N VAL A 134 1.82 -0.83 -1.35
CA VAL A 134 2.07 0.04 -0.20
C VAL A 134 3.04 1.16 -0.58
N GLY A 135 2.67 2.40 -0.24
CA GLY A 135 3.56 3.55 -0.44
C GLY A 135 3.72 4.02 -1.89
N GLY A 136 2.95 3.49 -2.84
CA GLY A 136 2.98 3.89 -4.25
C GLY A 136 4.36 3.71 -4.88
N GLY A 137 5.13 4.80 -5.01
CA GLY A 137 6.49 4.77 -5.55
C GLY A 137 7.59 4.62 -4.50
N ILE A 138 7.27 4.51 -3.21
CA ILE A 138 8.24 4.35 -2.12
C ILE A 138 8.70 2.90 -2.08
N PRO A 139 9.99 2.60 -2.29
CA PRO A 139 10.50 1.23 -2.23
C PRO A 139 10.64 0.81 -0.75
N VAL A 140 9.63 0.13 -0.20
CA VAL A 140 9.61 -0.27 1.21
C VAL A 140 9.45 -1.77 1.43
N LEU A 141 8.65 -2.45 0.59
CA LEU A 141 8.37 -3.87 0.80
C LEU A 141 9.59 -4.75 0.45
N GLY A 142 10.26 -4.44 -0.66
CA GLY A 142 11.52 -5.09 -1.02
C GLY A 142 12.58 -4.99 0.08
N PRO A 143 12.97 -3.79 0.53
CA PRO A 143 13.88 -3.61 1.66
C PRO A 143 13.45 -4.30 2.95
N LEU A 144 12.16 -4.28 3.31
CA LEU A 144 11.66 -5.03 4.47
C LEU A 144 11.91 -6.53 4.33
N ALA A 145 11.72 -7.08 3.13
CA ALA A 145 11.85 -8.52 2.88
C ALA A 145 13.31 -8.96 2.71
N SER A 146 14.21 -8.09 2.20
CA SER A 146 15.60 -8.42 1.84
C SER A 146 16.62 -7.69 2.70
N ASP A 147 16.75 -6.36 2.55
CA ASP A 147 17.86 -5.62 3.12
C ASP A 147 17.80 -5.53 4.65
N LEU A 148 16.61 -5.47 5.21
CA LEU A 148 16.36 -5.48 6.65
C LEU A 148 16.17 -6.89 7.23
N ALA A 149 16.21 -7.95 6.43
CA ALA A 149 15.96 -9.33 6.88
C ALA A 149 16.97 -9.83 7.92
N GLY A 150 18.17 -9.25 7.99
CA GLY A 150 19.16 -9.54 9.03
C GLY A 150 18.90 -8.88 10.38
N ASN A 151 17.87 -8.04 10.48
CA ASN A 151 17.51 -7.34 11.72
C ASN A 151 16.28 -7.97 12.37
N ARG A 152 16.17 -7.81 13.69
CA ARG A 152 14.91 -8.04 14.40
C ARG A 152 14.08 -6.76 14.27
N ILE A 153 13.02 -6.82 13.48
CA ILE A 153 12.08 -5.69 13.35
C ILE A 153 11.18 -5.71 14.60
N GLU A 154 11.10 -4.58 15.26
CA GLU A 154 10.36 -4.39 16.51
C GLU A 154 9.06 -3.63 16.25
N ARG A 155 9.10 -2.65 15.35
CA ARG A 155 7.96 -1.82 15.01
C ARG A 155 8.04 -1.36 13.55
N VAL A 156 6.91 -1.29 12.89
CA VAL A 156 6.70 -0.55 11.66
C VAL A 156 5.57 0.45 11.87
N ARG A 157 5.77 1.70 11.42
CA ARG A 157 4.76 2.76 11.53
C ARG A 157 4.83 3.69 10.34
N GLY A 158 3.72 4.37 10.04
CA GLY A 158 3.77 5.33 8.93
C GLY A 158 2.50 6.10 8.69
N ILE A 159 2.68 7.23 8.01
CA ILE A 159 1.62 7.97 7.32
C ILE A 159 1.54 7.36 5.92
N VAL A 160 0.54 6.52 5.69
CA VAL A 160 0.44 5.69 4.48
C VAL A 160 -0.79 6.02 3.62
N ASN A 161 -1.56 7.05 4.00
CA ASN A 161 -2.69 7.55 3.23
C ASN A 161 -2.52 9.05 2.96
N GLY A 162 -2.41 9.43 1.69
CA GLY A 162 -2.16 10.81 1.27
C GLY A 162 -3.37 11.73 1.48
N THR A 163 -4.60 11.22 1.30
CA THR A 163 -5.85 11.98 1.46
C THR A 163 -6.01 12.47 2.89
N THR A 164 -5.90 11.56 3.86
CA THR A 164 -6.02 11.91 5.29
C THR A 164 -4.89 12.82 5.75
N ASN A 165 -3.67 12.60 5.23
CA ASN A 165 -2.55 13.47 5.58
C ASN A 165 -2.73 14.88 4.99
N PHE A 166 -3.30 15.02 3.79
CA PHE A 166 -3.64 16.32 3.21
C PHE A 166 -4.68 17.04 4.09
N ILE A 167 -5.79 16.36 4.43
CA ILE A 167 -6.86 16.94 5.26
C ILE A 167 -6.30 17.43 6.60
N LEU A 168 -5.57 16.57 7.33
CA LEU A 168 -4.98 16.94 8.61
C LEU A 168 -3.88 18.02 8.47
N THR A 169 -3.22 18.13 7.31
CA THR A 169 -2.28 19.22 7.04
C THR A 169 -3.02 20.54 6.85
N ALA A 170 -4.11 20.56 6.07
CA ALA A 170 -4.92 21.75 5.85
C ALA A 170 -5.55 22.27 7.16
N MET A 171 -5.95 21.37 8.06
CA MET A 171 -6.43 21.72 9.41
C MET A 171 -5.37 22.37 10.30
N THR A 172 -4.09 22.25 9.96
CA THR A 172 -2.98 22.79 10.74
C THR A 172 -2.25 23.95 10.05
N ASP A 173 -2.79 24.50 8.97
CA ASP A 173 -2.23 25.67 8.32
C ASP A 173 -2.17 26.86 9.30
N GLU A 174 -1.02 27.54 9.35
CA GLU A 174 -0.80 28.62 10.36
C GLU A 174 -1.53 29.91 10.01
N THR A 175 -1.89 30.10 8.74
CA THR A 175 -2.48 31.34 8.24
C THR A 175 -3.98 31.23 8.02
N ALA A 176 -4.44 30.07 7.59
CA ALA A 176 -5.84 29.81 7.24
C ALA A 176 -6.20 28.33 7.50
N PRO A 177 -6.27 27.89 8.78
CA PRO A 177 -6.64 26.51 9.08
C PRO A 177 -8.07 26.25 8.64
N LEU A 178 -8.28 25.15 7.89
CA LEU A 178 -9.60 24.69 7.47
C LEU A 178 -10.17 23.77 8.55
N ASP A 179 -11.50 23.78 8.74
CA ASP A 179 -12.12 22.71 9.50
C ASP A 179 -12.12 21.39 8.70
N TYR A 180 -12.59 20.30 9.34
CA TYR A 180 -12.58 18.98 8.71
C TYR A 180 -13.37 18.95 7.40
N ASP A 181 -14.58 19.51 7.40
CA ASP A 181 -15.49 19.49 6.24
C ASP A 181 -14.93 20.34 5.10
N GLU A 182 -14.38 21.51 5.41
CA GLU A 182 -13.72 22.40 4.44
C GLU A 182 -12.48 21.73 3.84
N ALA A 183 -11.64 21.09 4.68
CA ALA A 183 -10.43 20.39 4.23
C ALA A 183 -10.76 19.16 3.37
N LEU A 184 -11.83 18.42 3.70
CA LEU A 184 -12.32 17.32 2.89
C LEU A 184 -12.87 17.81 1.54
N ALA A 185 -13.66 18.88 1.53
CA ALA A 185 -14.17 19.47 0.28
C ALA A 185 -13.03 19.94 -0.64
N GLU A 186 -11.98 20.52 -0.06
CA GLU A 186 -10.79 20.93 -0.82
C GLU A 186 -10.00 19.70 -1.35
N ALA A 187 -9.88 18.62 -0.57
CA ALA A 187 -9.29 17.37 -1.04
C ALA A 187 -10.06 16.77 -2.24
N GLN A 188 -11.39 16.81 -2.18
CA GLN A 188 -12.26 16.37 -3.28
C GLN A 188 -12.11 17.25 -4.51
N ARG A 189 -12.08 18.57 -4.34
CA ARG A 189 -11.89 19.54 -5.43
C ARG A 189 -10.56 19.33 -6.15
N LEU A 190 -9.50 19.00 -5.43
CA LEU A 190 -8.16 18.72 -5.95
C LEU A 190 -8.01 17.28 -6.51
N GLY A 191 -9.02 16.43 -6.33
CA GLY A 191 -8.99 15.04 -6.78
C GLY A 191 -8.16 14.11 -5.88
N TYR A 192 -7.87 14.50 -4.64
CA TYR A 192 -7.21 13.66 -3.65
C TYR A 192 -8.19 12.74 -2.93
N ALA A 193 -9.46 13.15 -2.80
CA ALA A 193 -10.55 12.34 -2.26
C ALA A 193 -11.62 12.08 -3.31
N GLU A 194 -12.22 10.90 -3.29
CA GLU A 194 -13.38 10.54 -4.10
C GLU A 194 -14.68 11.10 -3.47
N ALA A 195 -15.82 10.96 -4.18
CA ALA A 195 -17.13 11.38 -3.68
C ALA A 195 -17.52 10.65 -2.40
N ASP A 196 -17.18 9.36 -2.29
CA ASP A 196 -17.23 8.60 -1.04
C ASP A 196 -15.81 8.44 -0.50
N PRO A 197 -15.41 9.23 0.51
CA PRO A 197 -14.08 9.22 1.07
C PRO A 197 -13.89 8.20 2.21
N SER A 198 -14.93 7.42 2.58
CA SER A 198 -14.96 6.57 3.78
C SER A 198 -13.75 5.62 3.87
N GLY A 199 -13.36 5.01 2.76
CA GLY A 199 -12.22 4.13 2.68
C GLY A 199 -10.89 4.77 3.16
N ASP A 200 -10.74 6.09 2.90
CA ASP A 200 -9.58 6.86 3.34
C ASP A 200 -9.79 7.40 4.75
N VAL A 201 -10.83 8.21 4.97
CA VAL A 201 -10.98 8.99 6.21
C VAL A 201 -11.27 8.14 7.44
N GLU A 202 -11.84 6.95 7.26
CA GLU A 202 -12.09 5.97 8.32
C GLU A 202 -10.88 5.06 8.61
N GLY A 203 -9.82 5.15 7.78
CA GLY A 203 -8.57 4.42 7.99
C GLY A 203 -8.49 3.03 7.35
N HIS A 204 -9.48 2.60 6.57
CA HIS A 204 -9.52 1.26 5.95
C HIS A 204 -8.39 1.06 4.93
N ASP A 205 -8.10 2.07 4.12
CA ASP A 205 -6.96 2.03 3.18
C ASP A 205 -5.63 1.84 3.92
N ALA A 206 -5.45 2.56 5.02
CA ALA A 206 -4.25 2.45 5.83
C ALA A 206 -4.17 1.10 6.57
N ALA A 207 -5.30 0.54 7.01
CA ALA A 207 -5.36 -0.79 7.62
C ALA A 207 -4.94 -1.89 6.63
N ASN A 208 -5.44 -1.87 5.39
CA ASN A 208 -5.02 -2.81 4.34
C ASN A 208 -3.50 -2.75 4.09
N LYS A 209 -2.93 -1.55 4.02
CA LYS A 209 -1.48 -1.37 3.87
C LYS A 209 -0.70 -1.87 5.08
N LEU A 210 -1.23 -1.67 6.29
CA LEU A 210 -0.61 -2.12 7.53
C LEU A 210 -0.54 -3.66 7.62
N VAL A 211 -1.57 -4.37 7.17
CA VAL A 211 -1.56 -5.84 7.05
C VAL A 211 -0.38 -6.32 6.20
N ILE A 212 -0.17 -5.67 5.06
CA ILE A 212 0.93 -6.02 4.15
C ILE A 212 2.30 -5.75 4.80
N LEU A 213 2.44 -4.60 5.47
CA LEU A 213 3.66 -4.26 6.20
C LEU A 213 3.92 -5.25 7.35
N ALA A 214 2.90 -5.61 8.13
CA ALA A 214 3.00 -6.58 9.22
C ALA A 214 3.41 -7.98 8.72
N ARG A 215 2.88 -8.41 7.55
CA ARG A 215 3.30 -9.66 6.93
C ARG A 215 4.80 -9.69 6.65
N LEU A 216 5.35 -8.61 6.16
CA LEU A 216 6.78 -8.53 5.81
C LEU A 216 7.67 -8.21 7.02
N ALA A 217 7.16 -7.49 8.01
CA ALA A 217 7.91 -7.17 9.23
C ALA A 217 7.98 -8.34 10.22
N PHE A 218 6.86 -9.05 10.42
CA PHE A 218 6.66 -9.97 11.55
C PHE A 218 6.28 -11.40 11.14
N ASP A 219 6.23 -11.70 9.84
CA ASP A 219 5.77 -13.00 9.31
C ASP A 219 4.34 -13.37 9.76
N ARG A 220 3.45 -12.36 9.89
CA ARG A 220 2.05 -12.52 10.30
C ARG A 220 1.10 -11.85 9.32
N TRP A 221 0.11 -12.57 8.82
CA TRP A 221 -1.08 -11.98 8.22
C TRP A 221 -2.04 -11.59 9.34
N LEU A 222 -2.49 -10.34 9.33
CA LEU A 222 -3.50 -9.83 10.24
C LEU A 222 -4.85 -9.74 9.51
N ASP A 223 -5.95 -9.82 10.25
CA ASP A 223 -7.27 -9.49 9.70
C ASP A 223 -7.41 -7.97 9.60
N PRO A 224 -7.61 -7.38 8.41
CA PRO A 224 -7.82 -5.95 8.28
C PRO A 224 -9.00 -5.43 9.11
N ALA A 225 -10.07 -6.25 9.28
CA ALA A 225 -11.25 -5.87 10.05
C ALA A 225 -11.01 -5.83 11.57
N ALA A 226 -9.98 -6.54 12.05
CA ALA A 226 -9.61 -6.53 13.46
C ALA A 226 -8.69 -5.36 13.85
N ILE A 227 -8.14 -4.62 12.86
CA ILE A 227 -7.29 -3.46 13.13
C ILE A 227 -8.12 -2.30 13.68
N ALA A 228 -7.78 -1.83 14.87
CA ALA A 228 -8.46 -0.69 15.48
C ALA A 228 -8.23 0.60 14.68
N THR A 229 -9.32 1.26 14.27
CA THR A 229 -9.30 2.56 13.57
C THR A 229 -9.95 3.69 14.36
N ARG A 230 -10.54 3.39 15.51
CA ARG A 230 -11.26 4.36 16.37
C ARG A 230 -10.39 4.76 17.57
N PRO A 231 -10.19 6.07 17.84
CA PRO A 231 -9.54 6.53 19.07
C PRO A 231 -10.32 6.11 20.32
N GLU A 232 -9.66 6.07 21.48
CA GLU A 232 -10.33 5.88 22.76
C GLU A 232 -11.11 7.15 23.17
N GLY A 233 -12.16 6.96 23.99
CA GLY A 233 -12.99 8.06 24.51
C GLY A 233 -14.05 8.56 23.51
N VAL A 234 -14.14 7.98 22.32
CA VAL A 234 -15.19 8.32 21.37
C VAL A 234 -16.37 7.37 21.56
N ASP A 235 -17.36 7.82 22.31
CA ASP A 235 -18.63 7.12 22.49
C ASP A 235 -19.67 7.68 21.50
N GLY A 236 -20.39 6.80 20.79
CA GLY A 236 -21.48 7.19 19.92
C GLY A 236 -21.20 7.09 18.41
N PRO A 237 -21.96 7.79 17.54
CA PRO A 237 -21.92 7.62 16.09
C PRO A 237 -20.72 8.30 15.40
N ALA A 238 -19.79 8.89 16.16
CA ALA A 238 -18.57 9.45 15.57
C ALA A 238 -17.78 8.35 14.87
N GLY A 239 -17.47 8.56 13.59
CA GLY A 239 -16.78 7.62 12.73
C GLY A 239 -15.37 7.28 13.19
N PRO A 240 -14.78 6.20 12.67
CA PRO A 240 -13.37 5.85 12.86
C PRO A 240 -12.43 6.82 12.11
N GLY A 241 -11.14 6.61 12.25
CA GLY A 241 -10.12 7.36 11.53
C GLY A 241 -10.05 8.82 11.96
N ILE A 242 -10.00 9.73 10.98
CA ILE A 242 -9.80 11.17 11.23
C ILE A 242 -11.10 11.96 11.39
N THR A 243 -12.25 11.35 11.21
CA THR A 243 -13.56 12.03 11.22
C THR A 243 -13.92 12.69 12.55
N THR A 244 -13.23 12.31 13.63
CA THR A 244 -13.39 12.87 14.98
C THR A 244 -12.37 13.95 15.31
N VAL A 245 -11.39 14.20 14.47
CA VAL A 245 -10.36 15.22 14.72
C VAL A 245 -10.90 16.60 14.41
N SER A 246 -10.89 17.48 15.41
CA SER A 246 -11.33 18.88 15.29
C SER A 246 -10.15 19.85 15.23
N LEU A 247 -10.44 21.11 14.86
CA LEU A 247 -9.46 22.21 14.96
C LEU A 247 -9.00 22.42 16.42
N ALA A 248 -9.89 22.22 17.39
CA ALA A 248 -9.56 22.34 18.80
C ALA A 248 -8.54 21.28 19.22
N ASP A 249 -8.69 20.03 18.75
CA ASP A 249 -7.71 18.95 19.02
C ASP A 249 -6.35 19.25 18.44
N GLN A 250 -6.29 19.77 17.19
CA GLN A 250 -5.04 20.20 16.57
C GLN A 250 -4.37 21.37 17.34
N ALA A 251 -5.18 22.31 17.84
CA ALA A 251 -4.67 23.42 18.65
C ALA A 251 -4.14 22.94 20.01
N ASP A 252 -4.82 21.97 20.64
CA ASP A 252 -4.38 21.35 21.90
C ASP A 252 -3.05 20.59 21.70
N ALA A 253 -2.96 19.80 20.64
CA ALA A 253 -1.74 19.11 20.27
C ALA A 253 -0.58 20.10 20.04
N ARG A 254 -0.83 21.20 19.31
CA ARG A 254 0.18 22.22 19.04
C ARG A 254 0.69 22.92 20.31
N ARG A 255 -0.21 23.20 21.27
CA ARG A 255 0.20 23.73 22.59
C ARG A 255 1.10 22.77 23.35
N ALA A 256 0.96 21.48 23.13
CA ALA A 256 1.82 20.43 23.66
C ALA A 256 3.09 20.15 22.80
N GLY A 257 3.38 20.97 21.77
CA GLY A 257 4.52 20.77 20.87
C GLY A 257 4.33 19.61 19.89
N ARG A 258 3.07 19.26 19.61
CA ARG A 258 2.68 18.08 18.79
C ARG A 258 1.77 18.46 17.63
N ILE A 259 1.53 17.50 16.76
CA ILE A 259 0.60 17.56 15.63
C ILE A 259 -0.09 16.23 15.47
N ILE A 260 -1.40 16.23 15.19
CA ILE A 260 -2.14 15.00 14.98
C ILE A 260 -2.05 14.59 13.51
N ARG A 261 -1.65 13.34 13.26
CA ARG A 261 -1.64 12.66 11.96
C ARG A 261 -2.31 11.30 12.07
N LEU A 262 -2.84 10.76 10.97
CA LEU A 262 -3.28 9.36 10.94
C LEU A 262 -2.05 8.47 10.77
N VAL A 263 -1.76 7.66 11.77
CA VAL A 263 -0.60 6.76 11.78
C VAL A 263 -1.06 5.32 11.81
N ALA A 264 -0.58 4.53 10.88
CA ALA A 264 -0.67 3.09 10.89
C ALA A 264 0.55 2.54 11.66
N THR A 265 0.34 1.77 12.71
CA THR A 265 1.42 1.22 13.55
C THR A 265 1.18 -0.26 13.80
N ALA A 266 2.23 -1.07 13.61
CA ALA A 266 2.27 -2.45 14.09
C ALA A 266 3.61 -2.71 14.79
N ALA A 267 3.57 -3.44 15.92
CA ALA A 267 4.73 -3.74 16.74
C ALA A 267 4.61 -5.13 17.36
N ILE A 268 5.74 -5.67 17.82
CA ILE A 268 5.78 -6.87 18.67
C ILE A 268 5.58 -6.40 20.11
N ALA A 269 4.54 -6.92 20.77
CA ALA A 269 4.30 -6.73 22.20
C ALA A 269 5.24 -7.60 23.05
N ASP A 270 5.27 -7.35 24.37
CA ASP A 270 6.16 -8.06 25.31
C ASP A 270 5.90 -9.56 25.36
N ASP A 271 4.67 -10.00 25.10
CA ASP A 271 4.27 -11.42 25.01
C ASP A 271 4.66 -12.08 23.68
N GLY A 272 5.15 -11.30 22.71
CA GLY A 272 5.55 -11.75 21.39
C GLY A 272 4.44 -11.72 20.33
N ASP A 273 3.24 -11.30 20.70
CA ASP A 273 2.15 -11.09 19.75
C ASP A 273 2.30 -9.79 18.96
N VAL A 274 1.64 -9.72 17.80
CA VAL A 274 1.60 -8.49 17.00
C VAL A 274 0.42 -7.64 17.43
N VAL A 275 0.70 -6.41 17.85
CA VAL A 275 -0.28 -5.37 18.11
C VAL A 275 -0.32 -4.39 16.93
N ALA A 276 -1.52 -3.94 16.52
CA ALA A 276 -1.65 -3.07 15.36
C ALA A 276 -2.86 -2.13 15.47
N ALA A 277 -2.70 -0.90 14.99
CA ALA A 277 -3.75 0.09 14.94
C ALA A 277 -3.50 1.13 13.83
N VAL A 278 -4.57 1.76 13.37
CA VAL A 278 -4.55 2.94 12.49
C VAL A 278 -5.31 4.05 13.19
N LEU A 279 -4.60 4.93 13.85
CA LEU A 279 -5.21 5.93 14.73
C LEU A 279 -4.68 7.34 14.45
N PRO A 280 -5.52 8.38 14.63
CA PRO A 280 -5.02 9.74 14.81
C PRO A 280 -4.05 9.75 16.00
N THR A 281 -2.83 10.18 15.77
CA THR A 281 -1.72 10.07 16.71
C THR A 281 -1.03 11.43 16.87
N ALA A 282 -0.75 11.82 18.11
CA ALA A 282 -0.08 13.07 18.46
C ALA A 282 1.45 12.91 18.34
N LEU A 283 2.01 13.36 17.24
CA LEU A 283 3.44 13.30 16.91
C LEU A 283 4.16 14.58 17.34
N ARG A 284 5.44 14.50 17.70
CA ARG A 284 6.26 15.70 17.88
C ARG A 284 6.35 16.51 16.60
N LEU A 285 6.23 17.84 16.70
CA LEU A 285 6.34 18.75 15.54
C LEU A 285 7.66 18.62 14.78
N ASP A 286 8.75 18.32 15.47
CA ASP A 286 10.10 18.20 14.91
C ASP A 286 10.46 16.78 14.45
N SER A 287 9.60 15.77 14.71
CA SER A 287 9.82 14.40 14.24
C SER A 287 9.66 14.28 12.72
N PRO A 288 10.33 13.31 12.07
CA PRO A 288 10.18 13.11 10.62
C PRO A 288 8.73 12.80 10.21
N LEU A 289 7.99 12.00 10.99
CA LEU A 289 6.55 11.76 10.75
C LEU A 289 5.73 13.03 10.95
N GLY A 290 5.96 13.81 12.02
CA GLY A 290 5.23 15.05 12.28
C GLY A 290 5.42 16.09 11.16
N ARG A 291 6.61 16.14 10.55
CA ARG A 291 6.91 17.01 9.40
C ARG A 291 6.38 16.51 8.07
N THR A 292 5.87 15.28 8.00
CA THR A 292 5.31 14.73 6.77
C THR A 292 3.96 15.39 6.49
N ALA A 293 3.90 16.27 5.48
CA ALA A 293 2.75 17.11 5.19
C ALA A 293 2.20 16.88 3.77
N GLY A 294 1.01 17.41 3.51
CA GLY A 294 0.32 17.31 2.22
C GLY A 294 -0.03 15.86 1.89
N VAL A 295 0.15 15.46 0.64
CA VAL A 295 -0.13 14.10 0.15
C VAL A 295 1.04 13.12 0.30
N ARG A 296 2.14 13.53 0.95
CA ARG A 296 3.32 12.68 1.09
C ARG A 296 3.08 11.56 2.09
N ASN A 297 3.69 10.42 1.82
CA ASN A 297 3.74 9.29 2.74
C ASN A 297 5.15 9.15 3.32
N ARG A 298 5.20 8.60 4.55
CA ARG A 298 6.43 8.20 5.21
C ARG A 298 6.20 6.94 6.01
N ILE A 299 7.12 5.98 5.91
CA ILE A 299 7.12 4.74 6.67
C ILE A 299 8.44 4.66 7.44
N GLU A 300 8.38 4.32 8.70
CA GLU A 300 9.54 4.11 9.57
C GLU A 300 9.53 2.68 10.12
N VAL A 301 10.72 2.11 10.21
CA VAL A 301 10.97 0.77 10.74
C VAL A 301 11.97 0.87 11.88
N ASP A 302 11.58 0.48 13.07
CA ASP A 302 12.48 0.32 14.20
C ASP A 302 12.97 -1.13 14.22
N ALA A 303 14.27 -1.32 14.19
CA ALA A 303 14.88 -2.65 14.08
C ALA A 303 16.25 -2.71 14.73
N THR A 304 16.62 -3.85 15.30
CA THR A 304 17.91 -4.07 15.95
C THR A 304 18.76 -5.04 15.09
N PRO A 305 20.05 -4.70 14.76
CA PRO A 305 20.85 -3.61 15.33
C PRO A 305 20.83 -2.28 14.55
N VAL A 306 20.12 -2.14 13.42
CA VAL A 306 20.25 -0.97 12.55
C VAL A 306 19.66 0.32 13.15
N GLY A 307 18.74 0.22 14.12
CA GLY A 307 18.00 1.34 14.64
C GLY A 307 16.80 1.71 13.77
N ARG A 308 16.40 3.00 13.77
CA ARG A 308 15.28 3.49 12.97
C ARG A 308 15.71 3.81 11.55
N VAL A 309 15.00 3.21 10.59
CA VAL A 309 15.13 3.48 9.14
C VAL A 309 13.83 4.10 8.64
N GLY A 310 13.91 5.12 7.78
CA GLY A 310 12.74 5.81 7.24
C GLY A 310 12.74 5.82 5.71
N PHE A 311 11.55 5.66 5.14
CA PHE A 311 11.26 5.72 3.70
C PHE A 311 10.19 6.78 3.46
N ASP A 312 10.41 7.72 2.56
CA ASP A 312 9.42 8.75 2.27
C ASP A 312 9.37 9.10 0.77
N GLY A 313 8.18 9.53 0.34
CA GLY A 313 7.98 9.89 -1.06
C GLY A 313 6.51 10.07 -1.42
N PRO A 314 6.20 10.07 -2.73
CA PRO A 314 4.82 10.10 -3.22
C PRO A 314 4.14 8.74 -2.95
N GLY A 315 3.10 8.76 -2.10
CA GLY A 315 2.37 7.56 -1.68
C GLY A 315 1.35 7.03 -2.67
N ALA A 316 1.06 7.79 -3.75
CA ALA A 316 0.10 7.46 -4.80
C ALA A 316 0.43 8.22 -6.09
N GLY A 317 -0.35 7.95 -7.15
CA GLY A 317 -0.24 8.59 -8.46
C GLY A 317 0.27 7.63 -9.53
N GLY A 318 -0.18 7.85 -10.77
CA GLY A 318 0.11 6.95 -11.89
C GLY A 318 1.60 6.69 -12.09
N ALA A 319 2.39 7.74 -12.28
CA ALA A 319 3.84 7.66 -12.51
C ALA A 319 4.60 7.07 -11.31
N ALA A 320 4.25 7.46 -10.07
CA ALA A 320 4.92 6.93 -8.88
C ALA A 320 4.64 5.43 -8.71
N THR A 321 3.37 5.02 -8.81
CA THR A 321 2.97 3.62 -8.64
C THR A 321 3.46 2.74 -9.79
N SER A 322 3.48 3.25 -11.04
CA SER A 322 4.03 2.50 -12.17
C SER A 322 5.51 2.19 -12.01
N SER A 323 6.28 3.06 -11.35
CA SER A 323 7.70 2.79 -11.04
C SER A 323 7.89 1.52 -10.20
N ALA A 324 7.04 1.32 -9.19
CA ALA A 324 7.09 0.11 -8.36
C ALA A 324 6.66 -1.13 -9.14
N VAL A 325 5.61 -1.04 -9.98
CA VAL A 325 5.17 -2.14 -10.87
C VAL A 325 6.28 -2.53 -11.85
N LEU A 326 6.95 -1.56 -12.46
CA LEU A 326 8.06 -1.82 -13.38
C LEU A 326 9.26 -2.44 -12.65
N GLY A 327 9.55 -1.99 -11.42
CA GLY A 327 10.56 -2.60 -10.54
C GLY A 327 10.26 -4.07 -10.26
N ASP A 328 9.00 -4.39 -9.96
CA ASP A 328 8.53 -5.76 -9.73
C ASP A 328 8.61 -6.63 -11.01
N LEU A 329 8.26 -6.08 -12.17
CA LEU A 329 8.45 -6.76 -13.46
C LEU A 329 9.94 -7.09 -13.72
N LEU A 330 10.85 -6.15 -13.45
CA LEU A 330 12.28 -6.40 -13.56
C LEU A 330 12.77 -7.44 -12.55
N ALA A 331 12.20 -7.49 -11.35
CA ALA A 331 12.51 -8.52 -10.36
C ALA A 331 12.03 -9.91 -10.82
N VAL A 332 10.83 -10.01 -11.43
CA VAL A 332 10.36 -11.24 -12.09
C VAL A 332 11.29 -11.65 -13.21
N ALA A 333 11.73 -10.72 -14.06
CA ALA A 333 12.64 -10.99 -15.16
C ALA A 333 14.02 -11.50 -14.71
N ARG A 334 14.44 -11.17 -13.46
CA ARG A 334 15.67 -11.66 -12.81
C ARG A 334 15.45 -12.90 -11.94
N GLU A 335 14.25 -13.49 -11.97
CA GLU A 335 13.86 -14.64 -11.13
C GLU A 335 14.04 -14.38 -9.62
N SER A 336 13.82 -13.14 -9.18
CA SER A 336 13.99 -12.73 -7.77
C SER A 336 12.91 -13.25 -6.83
N GLY A 337 11.95 -14.06 -7.31
CA GLY A 337 10.87 -14.65 -6.53
C GLY A 337 9.81 -13.63 -6.10
N SER A 338 9.02 -13.99 -5.10
CA SER A 338 7.91 -13.18 -4.56
C SER A 338 8.41 -12.03 -3.67
N THR A 339 7.54 -11.03 -3.40
CA THR A 339 7.87 -9.86 -2.55
C THR A 339 8.29 -10.26 -1.13
N TRP A 340 7.75 -11.34 -0.56
CA TRP A 340 8.20 -11.84 0.75
C TRP A 340 9.62 -12.45 0.76
N GLY A 341 10.25 -12.65 -0.40
CA GLY A 341 11.63 -13.15 -0.52
C GLY A 341 11.86 -14.46 0.26
N PRO A 342 12.97 -14.55 1.01
CA PRO A 342 13.32 -15.74 1.80
C PRO A 342 12.54 -15.88 3.11
N ARG A 343 11.59 -14.97 3.41
CA ARG A 343 10.81 -15.02 4.64
C ARG A 343 10.04 -16.32 4.77
N ARG A 344 9.87 -16.75 6.01
CA ARG A 344 9.10 -17.97 6.34
C ARG A 344 7.65 -17.81 5.90
N PRO A 345 6.95 -18.91 5.61
CA PRO A 345 5.50 -18.87 5.51
C PRO A 345 4.90 -18.22 6.76
N ALA A 346 3.83 -17.45 6.59
CA ALA A 346 3.17 -16.84 7.74
C ALA A 346 2.75 -17.92 8.75
N GLY A 347 3.03 -17.68 10.03
CA GLY A 347 2.68 -18.60 11.11
C GLY A 347 1.24 -18.37 11.58
N GLY A 348 0.42 -19.41 11.55
CA GLY A 348 -0.93 -19.41 12.13
C GLY A 348 -1.99 -18.65 11.32
N PRO A 349 -3.25 -18.76 11.72
CA PRO A 349 -4.33 -17.94 11.17
C PRO A 349 -4.16 -16.47 11.55
N ALA A 350 -4.82 -15.57 10.80
CA ALA A 350 -4.97 -14.17 11.19
C ALA A 350 -5.54 -14.08 12.63
N GLN A 351 -5.04 -13.12 13.40
CA GLN A 351 -5.55 -12.90 14.76
C GLN A 351 -6.96 -12.30 14.67
N ASP A 352 -7.93 -12.94 15.32
CA ASP A 352 -9.33 -12.45 15.37
C ASP A 352 -9.47 -11.17 16.23
N ALA A 353 -8.54 -10.98 17.18
CA ALA A 353 -8.46 -9.79 18.02
C ALA A 353 -7.02 -9.28 18.05
N ILE A 354 -6.81 -8.07 17.55
CA ILE A 354 -5.50 -7.42 17.51
C ILE A 354 -5.47 -6.36 18.60
N GLY A 355 -4.52 -6.48 19.53
CA GLY A 355 -4.26 -5.46 20.55
C GLY A 355 -3.82 -4.13 19.94
N ARG A 356 -3.96 -3.05 20.70
CA ARG A 356 -3.39 -1.74 20.36
C ARG A 356 -1.98 -1.64 20.92
N PRO A 357 -1.05 -0.98 20.20
CA PRO A 357 0.24 -0.64 20.77
C PRO A 357 0.08 0.22 22.02
N ASP A 358 0.81 -0.10 23.09
CA ASP A 358 0.87 0.73 24.29
C ASP A 358 1.54 2.07 23.97
N SER A 359 0.92 3.14 24.41
CA SER A 359 1.44 4.51 24.24
C SER A 359 0.88 5.43 25.32
N ASP A 360 1.64 6.46 25.68
CA ASP A 360 1.09 7.62 26.39
C ASP A 360 -0.01 8.26 25.55
N VAL A 361 -0.88 9.05 26.18
CA VAL A 361 -2.00 9.68 25.49
C VAL A 361 -2.01 11.19 25.70
N LEU A 362 -2.39 11.92 24.65
CA LEU A 362 -2.81 13.32 24.72
C LEU A 362 -4.33 13.35 24.81
N GLU A 363 -4.89 13.83 25.93
CA GLU A 363 -6.33 14.01 26.08
C GLU A 363 -6.73 15.39 25.59
N SER A 364 -7.68 15.46 24.67
CA SER A 364 -8.23 16.73 24.18
C SER A 364 -9.28 17.30 25.13
N ALA A 365 -9.63 18.56 24.97
CA ALA A 365 -10.71 19.21 25.72
C ALA A 365 -12.09 18.53 25.53
N ALA A 366 -12.27 17.78 24.44
CA ALA A 366 -13.46 16.96 24.18
C ALA A 366 -13.39 15.56 24.81
N GLY A 367 -12.33 15.22 25.55
CA GLY A 367 -12.14 13.92 26.18
C GLY A 367 -11.65 12.82 25.23
N ILE A 368 -11.28 13.15 23.98
CA ILE A 368 -10.71 12.20 23.04
C ILE A 368 -9.23 11.98 23.39
N ARG A 369 -8.83 10.71 23.44
CA ARG A 369 -7.48 10.30 23.81
C ARG A 369 -6.70 9.89 22.57
N TYR A 370 -5.72 10.72 22.20
CA TYR A 370 -4.83 10.48 21.06
C TYR A 370 -3.54 9.82 21.54
N PRO A 371 -3.16 8.65 20.96
CA PRO A 371 -1.84 8.06 21.25
C PRO A 371 -0.72 9.05 21.00
N ILE A 372 0.29 9.06 21.87
CA ILE A 372 1.53 9.81 21.68
C ILE A 372 2.56 8.86 21.08
N ASP A 373 3.19 9.27 20.00
CA ASP A 373 4.29 8.53 19.36
C ASP A 373 5.47 9.45 19.09
N ASP A 374 6.64 9.13 19.66
CA ASP A 374 7.88 9.92 19.65
C ASP A 374 8.99 9.32 18.76
#